data_7760d6d92828929de9efe53eee925448
#
_entry.id   7760d6d92828929de9efe53eee925448
#
_cell.length_a   1.000
_cell.length_b   1.000
_cell.length_c   1.000
_cell.angle_alpha   90.00
_cell.angle_beta   90.00
_cell.angle_gamma   90.00
#
_symmetry.space_group_name_H-M   'P 1'
#
loop_
_entity.id
_entity.type
_entity.pdbx_description
1 polymer ?
#
loop_
_entity_poly.entity_id
_entity_poly.type
_entity_poly.pdbx_seq_one_letter_code
_entity_poly.pdbx_strand_id
1 'polypeptide(L)'
;MSSRALFVIFLAMTAAPVIAQNMVIESLDGPVTQTEINAFKAHIQTVNAPEGNGNVWVFGNGGKSIEACGLMYEVSHDRAILDRMIYYCDEMLSRRNDLWPAEKGGQRIVWAGKIEPVWPSSNPDVKPAGAGVEQGDEIAHMNYCAKLILQNPSLWNEKVTIGDAYNFGDTYKARALRYIKEGDYVIDNWILPHFIRSSEGNHYYFPGAPNTYKANEPAPWNQAWMLTNALVRLVECHLLLNDDHKRITSYDAIIQPNINWFISSLRPSTSAKGTLCYTWAYALPRGMEDTNHAAYDSEGLWIAYESGRYKLTFNDLVPFANTYCDVVMGTITNGKFAGRVDGSTGVGHAGGDNFVRDEYIYLAEFRPDMFEDMAKAEISTGKVAVSVPITARLLWEKDRRYKKRAAK
;
A
#
# COMPACT_ATOMS: atom_id res chain seq x y z
N MET A 1 11.07 -67.40 -25.21
CA MET A 1 10.37 -66.08 -25.05
C MET A 1 11.05 -65.32 -23.94
N SER A 2 11.89 -64.36 -24.30
CA SER A 2 12.72 -63.60 -23.34
C SER A 2 11.99 -62.29 -22.98
N SER A 3 11.60 -62.18 -21.70
CA SER A 3 10.96 -60.97 -21.14
C SER A 3 12.05 -59.93 -20.80
N ARG A 4 12.11 -58.82 -21.52
CA ARG A 4 12.94 -57.66 -21.16
C ARG A 4 12.19 -56.79 -20.18
N ALA A 5 12.67 -56.71 -18.93
CA ALA A 5 12.21 -55.75 -17.94
C ALA A 5 12.77 -54.36 -18.27
N LEU A 6 11.88 -53.39 -18.48
CA LEU A 6 12.22 -51.99 -18.69
C LEU A 6 12.38 -51.33 -17.31
N PHE A 7 13.57 -50.98 -16.89
CA PHE A 7 13.83 -50.18 -15.69
C PHE A 7 13.66 -48.69 -16.05
N VAL A 8 12.59 -48.09 -15.52
CA VAL A 8 12.41 -46.63 -15.57
C VAL A 8 13.08 -46.02 -14.32
N ILE A 9 14.18 -45.34 -14.50
CA ILE A 9 14.85 -44.60 -13.45
C ILE A 9 14.14 -43.26 -13.31
N PHE A 10 13.38 -43.07 -12.22
CA PHE A 10 12.88 -41.76 -11.80
C PHE A 10 14.04 -40.99 -11.18
N LEU A 11 14.58 -40.01 -11.91
CA LEU A 11 15.45 -38.99 -11.30
C LEU A 11 14.56 -38.04 -10.49
N ALA A 12 14.50 -38.20 -9.18
CA ALA A 12 13.96 -37.21 -8.28
C ALA A 12 14.93 -36.04 -8.24
N MET A 13 14.61 -34.96 -8.97
CA MET A 13 15.27 -33.68 -8.77
C MET A 13 14.85 -33.14 -7.40
N THR A 14 15.70 -33.32 -6.39
CA THR A 14 15.57 -32.62 -5.12
C THR A 14 15.87 -31.15 -5.38
N ALA A 15 14.85 -30.30 -5.38
CA ALA A 15 15.05 -28.86 -5.38
C ALA A 15 15.86 -28.50 -4.12
N ALA A 16 17.05 -27.96 -4.29
CA ALA A 16 17.82 -27.43 -3.19
C ALA A 16 16.99 -26.34 -2.50
N PRO A 17 17.01 -26.25 -1.15
CA PRO A 17 16.29 -25.17 -0.46
C PRO A 17 16.85 -23.84 -0.94
N VAL A 18 15.99 -22.98 -1.46
CA VAL A 18 16.34 -21.60 -1.83
C VAL A 18 16.57 -20.88 -0.52
N ILE A 19 17.83 -20.67 -0.15
CA ILE A 19 18.18 -19.84 1.00
C ILE A 19 17.85 -18.40 0.62
N ALA A 20 17.00 -17.75 1.40
CA ALA A 20 16.65 -16.34 1.18
C ALA A 20 17.93 -15.50 1.18
N GLN A 21 18.22 -14.88 0.05
CA GLN A 21 19.36 -13.98 -0.06
C GLN A 21 19.00 -12.65 0.60
N ASN A 22 19.89 -12.10 1.45
CA ASN A 22 19.69 -10.77 2.02
C ASN A 22 19.66 -9.71 0.93
N MET A 23 18.76 -8.76 1.07
CA MET A 23 18.76 -7.56 0.24
C MET A 23 19.93 -6.65 0.65
N VAL A 24 20.41 -5.84 -0.30
CA VAL A 24 21.55 -4.96 -0.08
C VAL A 24 21.26 -3.57 -0.66
N ILE A 25 21.84 -2.54 -0.05
CA ILE A 25 22.01 -1.20 -0.59
C ILE A 25 23.50 -0.94 -0.58
N GLU A 26 24.11 -0.89 -1.77
CA GLU A 26 25.58 -0.72 -1.92
C GLU A 26 26.02 0.71 -1.61
N SER A 27 25.18 1.68 -1.94
CA SER A 27 25.40 3.11 -1.69
C SER A 27 24.09 3.85 -1.63
N LEU A 28 24.00 4.91 -0.84
CA LEU A 28 22.86 5.85 -0.84
C LEU A 28 22.92 6.85 -2.00
N ASP A 29 24.06 6.95 -2.67
CA ASP A 29 24.30 7.82 -3.82
C ASP A 29 24.48 7.02 -5.11
N GLY A 30 24.20 7.68 -6.24
CA GLY A 30 24.34 7.09 -7.57
C GLY A 30 23.08 6.33 -8.02
N PRO A 31 23.16 5.66 -9.18
CA PRO A 31 22.05 4.85 -9.70
C PRO A 31 21.86 3.60 -8.86
N VAL A 32 20.67 3.02 -8.94
CA VAL A 32 20.43 1.66 -8.42
C VAL A 32 21.20 0.66 -9.28
N THR A 33 21.96 -0.20 -8.63
CA THR A 33 22.85 -1.14 -9.32
C THR A 33 22.13 -2.44 -9.66
N GLN A 34 22.68 -3.19 -10.63
CA GLN A 34 22.15 -4.50 -10.96
C GLN A 34 22.29 -5.50 -9.80
N THR A 35 23.31 -5.34 -8.94
CA THR A 35 23.48 -6.13 -7.71
C THR A 35 22.30 -5.92 -6.75
N GLU A 36 21.92 -4.66 -6.51
CA GLU A 36 20.80 -4.29 -5.66
C GLU A 36 19.47 -4.85 -6.21
N ILE A 37 19.22 -4.71 -7.53
CA ILE A 37 18.04 -5.24 -8.20
C ILE A 37 17.99 -6.77 -8.09
N ASN A 38 19.10 -7.46 -8.35
CA ASN A 38 19.17 -8.91 -8.29
C ASN A 38 18.98 -9.43 -6.85
N ALA A 39 19.54 -8.75 -5.84
CA ALA A 39 19.37 -9.11 -4.45
C ALA A 39 17.89 -8.95 -4.02
N PHE A 40 17.24 -7.84 -4.37
CA PHE A 40 15.81 -7.67 -4.14
C PHE A 40 14.98 -8.75 -4.83
N LYS A 41 15.22 -8.99 -6.12
CA LYS A 41 14.51 -10.00 -6.91
C LYS A 41 14.67 -11.40 -6.33
N ALA A 42 15.86 -11.79 -5.95
CA ALA A 42 16.12 -13.09 -5.33
C ALA A 42 15.39 -13.24 -3.99
N HIS A 43 15.39 -12.19 -3.16
CA HIS A 43 14.71 -12.19 -1.87
C HIS A 43 13.19 -12.31 -2.05
N ILE A 44 12.58 -11.46 -2.86
CA ILE A 44 11.12 -11.40 -3.02
C ILE A 44 10.54 -12.70 -3.60
N GLN A 45 11.31 -13.46 -4.37
CA GLN A 45 10.89 -14.78 -4.87
C GLN A 45 10.71 -15.81 -3.75
N THR A 46 11.33 -15.60 -2.58
CA THR A 46 11.21 -16.50 -1.43
C THR A 46 10.09 -16.09 -0.45
N VAL A 47 9.55 -14.88 -0.58
CA VAL A 47 8.49 -14.37 0.29
C VAL A 47 7.13 -14.80 -0.24
N ASN A 48 6.44 -15.69 0.45
CA ASN A 48 5.09 -16.11 0.06
C ASN A 48 4.05 -15.02 0.37
N ALA A 49 2.94 -15.05 -0.36
CA ALA A 49 1.77 -14.28 0.02
C ALA A 49 1.31 -14.70 1.43
N PRO A 50 0.78 -13.78 2.24
CA PRO A 50 0.33 -14.11 3.57
C PRO A 50 -0.74 -15.23 3.51
N GLU A 51 -0.63 -16.21 4.40
CA GLU A 51 -1.69 -17.18 4.61
C GLU A 51 -2.82 -16.46 5.36
N GLY A 52 -3.75 -15.90 4.60
CA GLY A 52 -4.86 -15.14 5.15
C GLY A 52 -6.04 -16.04 5.48
N ASN A 53 -6.65 -15.78 6.61
CA ASN A 53 -7.96 -16.30 6.99
C ASN A 53 -9.10 -15.35 6.58
N GLY A 54 -8.89 -14.55 5.53
CA GLY A 54 -9.82 -13.52 5.06
C GLY A 54 -9.82 -12.24 5.89
N ASN A 55 -8.80 -11.99 6.71
CA ASN A 55 -8.68 -10.74 7.46
C ASN A 55 -7.91 -9.70 6.63
N VAL A 56 -8.52 -8.54 6.40
CA VAL A 56 -7.96 -7.41 5.64
C VAL A 56 -6.56 -7.00 6.11
N TRP A 57 -6.33 -6.98 7.42
CA TRP A 57 -5.04 -6.55 7.98
C TRP A 57 -3.88 -7.50 7.69
N VAL A 58 -4.18 -8.78 7.40
CA VAL A 58 -3.16 -9.71 6.90
C VAL A 58 -2.77 -9.33 5.48
N PHE A 59 -3.71 -8.90 4.66
CA PHE A 59 -3.46 -8.49 3.29
C PHE A 59 -2.90 -7.06 3.21
N GLY A 60 -3.25 -6.16 4.12
CA GLY A 60 -2.58 -4.86 4.25
C GLY A 60 -1.07 -5.01 4.40
N ASN A 61 -0.61 -5.97 5.22
CA ASN A 61 0.82 -6.33 5.27
C ASN A 61 1.32 -6.97 3.97
N GLY A 62 0.48 -7.77 3.30
CA GLY A 62 0.75 -8.32 1.96
C GLY A 62 0.77 -7.23 0.88
N GLY A 63 -0.06 -6.21 1.03
CA GLY A 63 -0.11 -5.03 0.17
C GLY A 63 1.22 -4.28 0.13
N LYS A 64 1.93 -4.22 1.25
CA LYS A 64 3.29 -3.66 1.29
C LYS A 64 4.29 -4.40 0.39
N SER A 65 4.14 -5.71 0.22
CA SER A 65 4.94 -6.47 -0.75
C SER A 65 4.54 -6.16 -2.21
N ILE A 66 3.26 -5.91 -2.46
CA ILE A 66 2.77 -5.45 -3.76
C ILE A 66 3.37 -4.09 -4.09
N GLU A 67 3.25 -3.13 -3.18
CA GLU A 67 3.82 -1.79 -3.32
C GLU A 67 5.32 -1.85 -3.59
N ALA A 68 6.05 -2.62 -2.80
CA ALA A 68 7.49 -2.79 -2.94
C ALA A 68 7.90 -3.35 -4.31
N CYS A 69 7.15 -4.35 -4.82
CA CYS A 69 7.37 -4.87 -6.17
C CYS A 69 7.10 -3.78 -7.23
N GLY A 70 6.05 -2.99 -7.06
CA GLY A 70 5.72 -1.89 -7.97
C GLY A 70 6.84 -0.85 -8.04
N LEU A 71 7.31 -0.37 -6.90
CA LEU A 71 8.42 0.58 -6.79
C LEU A 71 9.70 0.05 -7.44
N MET A 72 10.04 -1.22 -7.18
CA MET A 72 11.22 -1.84 -7.79
C MET A 72 11.03 -2.14 -9.29
N TYR A 73 9.80 -2.33 -9.75
CA TYR A 73 9.51 -2.41 -11.18
C TYR A 73 9.69 -1.05 -11.87
N GLU A 74 9.27 0.05 -11.27
CA GLU A 74 9.54 1.41 -11.79
C GLU A 74 11.04 1.71 -11.92
N VAL A 75 11.85 1.17 -11.01
CA VAL A 75 13.31 1.33 -11.03
C VAL A 75 13.97 0.47 -12.11
N SER A 76 13.56 -0.79 -12.23
CA SER A 76 14.31 -1.82 -12.98
C SER A 76 13.68 -2.23 -14.30
N HIS A 77 12.37 -2.05 -14.45
CA HIS A 77 11.54 -2.65 -15.49
C HIS A 77 11.71 -4.19 -15.61
N ASP A 78 12.14 -4.85 -14.52
CA ASP A 78 12.34 -6.29 -14.48
C ASP A 78 10.99 -7.01 -14.43
N ARG A 79 10.69 -7.75 -15.49
CA ARG A 79 9.42 -8.47 -15.66
C ARG A 79 9.17 -9.49 -14.54
N ALA A 80 10.21 -10.14 -14.01
CA ALA A 80 10.03 -11.12 -12.94
C ALA A 80 9.57 -10.46 -11.62
N ILE A 81 9.91 -9.18 -11.41
CA ILE A 81 9.40 -8.39 -10.29
C ILE A 81 7.92 -8.05 -10.51
N LEU A 82 7.53 -7.66 -11.72
CA LEU A 82 6.12 -7.42 -12.06
C LEU A 82 5.28 -8.69 -11.93
N ASP A 83 5.78 -9.83 -12.39
CA ASP A 83 5.11 -11.13 -12.24
C ASP A 83 4.92 -11.49 -10.75
N ARG A 84 5.90 -11.15 -9.91
CA ARG A 84 5.76 -11.34 -8.46
C ARG A 84 4.73 -10.42 -7.83
N MET A 85 4.63 -9.18 -8.31
CA MET A 85 3.56 -8.25 -7.92
C MET A 85 2.18 -8.82 -8.29
N ILE A 86 2.03 -9.35 -9.51
CA ILE A 86 0.79 -9.99 -9.97
C ILE A 86 0.44 -11.19 -9.08
N TYR A 87 1.41 -12.02 -8.72
CA TYR A 87 1.19 -13.14 -7.80
C TYR A 87 0.54 -12.69 -6.48
N TYR A 88 1.05 -11.63 -5.86
CA TYR A 88 0.47 -11.13 -4.62
C TYR A 88 -0.93 -10.53 -4.81
N CYS A 89 -1.14 -9.80 -5.91
CA CYS A 89 -2.47 -9.27 -6.26
C CYS A 89 -3.50 -10.40 -6.46
N ASP A 90 -3.11 -11.46 -7.15
CA ASP A 90 -3.98 -12.61 -7.40
C ASP A 90 -4.35 -13.33 -6.10
N GLU A 91 -3.37 -13.60 -5.25
CA GLU A 91 -3.59 -14.21 -3.95
C GLU A 91 -4.53 -13.36 -3.08
N MET A 92 -4.32 -12.05 -3.06
CA MET A 92 -5.15 -11.11 -2.33
C MET A 92 -6.59 -11.08 -2.87
N LEU A 93 -6.76 -10.92 -4.19
CA LEU A 93 -8.08 -10.89 -4.81
C LEU A 93 -8.84 -12.21 -4.66
N SER A 94 -8.16 -13.35 -4.79
CA SER A 94 -8.78 -14.67 -4.66
C SER A 94 -9.41 -14.90 -3.28
N ARG A 95 -8.97 -14.14 -2.27
CA ARG A 95 -9.43 -14.26 -0.87
C ARG A 95 -10.43 -13.18 -0.48
N ARG A 96 -10.93 -12.40 -1.43
CA ARG A 96 -12.08 -11.52 -1.16
C ARG A 96 -13.30 -12.38 -0.76
N ASN A 97 -14.04 -11.92 0.22
CA ASN A 97 -15.08 -12.69 0.93
C ASN A 97 -16.10 -13.39 0.00
N ASP A 98 -16.50 -12.74 -1.07
CA ASP A 98 -17.43 -13.28 -2.07
C ASP A 98 -16.79 -14.32 -3.01
N LEU A 99 -15.48 -14.27 -3.18
CA LEU A 99 -14.69 -15.18 -4.03
C LEU A 99 -14.10 -16.35 -3.24
N TRP A 100 -13.74 -16.13 -1.98
CA TRP A 100 -13.09 -17.14 -1.15
C TRP A 100 -14.10 -18.21 -0.71
N PRO A 101 -13.82 -19.52 -0.89
CA PRO A 101 -14.74 -20.59 -0.52
C PRO A 101 -15.11 -20.60 0.97
N ALA A 102 -16.36 -20.94 1.28
CA ALA A 102 -16.86 -20.95 2.65
C ALA A 102 -16.09 -21.93 3.56
N GLU A 103 -15.71 -23.08 3.03
CA GLU A 103 -14.93 -24.10 3.75
C GLU A 103 -13.49 -23.66 4.06
N LYS A 104 -13.03 -22.58 3.42
CA LYS A 104 -11.73 -21.94 3.68
C LYS A 104 -11.86 -20.67 4.50
N GLY A 105 -13.06 -20.30 4.95
CA GLY A 105 -13.33 -19.14 5.79
C GLY A 105 -13.85 -17.89 5.06
N GLY A 106 -14.18 -18.01 3.77
CA GLY A 106 -14.87 -16.98 2.99
C GLY A 106 -16.40 -17.01 3.17
N GLN A 107 -17.10 -16.25 2.33
CA GLN A 107 -18.57 -16.14 2.26
C GLN A 107 -19.22 -15.83 3.61
N ARG A 108 -18.53 -15.02 4.42
CA ARG A 108 -19.00 -14.57 5.73
C ARG A 108 -20.11 -13.54 5.56
N ILE A 109 -21.14 -13.63 6.40
CA ILE A 109 -22.14 -12.57 6.55
C ILE A 109 -21.47 -11.39 7.27
N VAL A 110 -21.41 -10.24 6.61
CA VAL A 110 -20.93 -8.99 7.22
C VAL A 110 -22.05 -8.23 7.93
N TRP A 111 -21.72 -7.15 8.62
CA TRP A 111 -22.69 -6.35 9.38
C TRP A 111 -23.86 -5.82 8.52
N ALA A 112 -23.72 -5.74 7.19
CA ALA A 112 -24.80 -5.39 6.26
C ALA A 112 -25.85 -6.52 6.08
N GLY A 113 -25.67 -7.68 6.73
CA GLY A 113 -26.61 -8.81 6.73
C GLY A 113 -26.49 -9.78 5.55
N LYS A 114 -25.48 -9.63 4.71
CA LYS A 114 -25.23 -10.49 3.53
C LYS A 114 -23.75 -10.70 3.27
N ILE A 115 -23.42 -11.54 2.30
CA ILE A 115 -22.07 -11.70 1.78
C ILE A 115 -21.77 -10.50 0.87
N GLU A 116 -20.71 -9.77 1.16
CA GLU A 116 -20.29 -8.59 0.40
C GLU A 116 -18.89 -8.77 -0.21
N PRO A 117 -18.55 -8.05 -1.28
CA PRO A 117 -17.24 -8.12 -1.93
C PRO A 117 -16.18 -7.33 -1.14
N VAL A 118 -15.84 -7.83 0.03
CA VAL A 118 -14.92 -7.19 0.98
C VAL A 118 -13.86 -8.16 1.46
N TRP A 119 -12.79 -7.65 2.04
CA TRP A 119 -11.86 -8.41 2.89
C TRP A 119 -12.23 -8.11 4.35
N PRO A 120 -12.83 -9.05 5.10
CA PRO A 120 -13.29 -8.78 6.46
C PRO A 120 -12.16 -8.30 7.39
N SER A 121 -12.45 -7.30 8.21
CA SER A 121 -11.49 -6.70 9.18
C SER A 121 -11.53 -7.39 10.55
N SER A 122 -12.27 -8.47 10.70
CA SER A 122 -12.41 -9.22 11.94
C SER A 122 -12.03 -10.70 11.77
N ASN A 123 -11.61 -11.31 12.87
CA ASN A 123 -11.29 -12.74 12.89
C ASN A 123 -12.50 -13.61 12.50
N PRO A 124 -12.27 -14.84 11.99
CA PRO A 124 -13.34 -15.70 11.46
C PRO A 124 -14.45 -16.07 12.45
N ASP A 125 -14.18 -16.05 13.74
CA ASP A 125 -15.13 -16.33 14.83
C ASP A 125 -16.09 -15.17 15.13
N VAL A 126 -15.75 -13.94 14.70
CA VAL A 126 -16.59 -12.75 14.90
C VAL A 126 -17.76 -12.76 13.92
N LYS A 127 -18.98 -12.67 14.46
CA LYS A 127 -20.24 -12.67 13.68
C LYS A 127 -21.18 -11.56 14.15
N PRO A 128 -21.71 -10.72 13.23
CA PRO A 128 -21.33 -10.62 11.82
C PRO A 128 -19.90 -10.13 11.65
N ALA A 129 -19.31 -10.39 10.49
CA ALA A 129 -17.95 -9.94 10.19
C ALA A 129 -17.88 -8.41 10.06
N GLY A 130 -16.80 -7.81 10.57
CA GLY A 130 -16.47 -6.39 10.35
C GLY A 130 -15.93 -6.18 8.95
N ALA A 131 -16.24 -5.02 8.37
CA ALA A 131 -15.60 -4.46 7.19
C ALA A 131 -15.91 -2.95 7.16
N GLY A 132 -14.95 -2.14 6.76
CA GLY A 132 -15.04 -0.68 6.76
C GLY A 132 -14.50 -0.06 5.47
N VAL A 133 -13.93 1.14 5.58
CA VAL A 133 -13.31 1.86 4.46
C VAL A 133 -11.87 1.40 4.18
N GLU A 134 -11.28 0.62 5.06
CA GLU A 134 -9.96 0.00 4.91
C GLU A 134 -9.83 -0.91 3.69
N GLN A 135 -10.96 -1.31 3.06
CA GLN A 135 -10.97 -1.99 1.76
C GLN A 135 -10.23 -1.23 0.66
N GLY A 136 -10.05 0.06 0.87
CA GLY A 136 -9.25 0.90 -0.02
C GLY A 136 -7.80 0.44 -0.16
N ASP A 137 -7.22 -0.19 0.86
CA ASP A 137 -5.83 -0.64 0.84
C ASP A 137 -5.60 -1.70 -0.25
N GLU A 138 -6.42 -2.75 -0.27
CA GLU A 138 -6.34 -3.82 -1.26
C GLU A 138 -6.64 -3.32 -2.67
N ILE A 139 -7.64 -2.45 -2.81
CA ILE A 139 -8.01 -1.86 -4.11
C ILE A 139 -6.86 -1.01 -4.63
N ALA A 140 -6.24 -0.19 -3.77
CA ALA A 140 -5.12 0.66 -4.15
C ALA A 140 -3.94 -0.15 -4.70
N HIS A 141 -3.55 -1.21 -3.99
CA HIS A 141 -2.41 -2.05 -4.39
C HIS A 141 -2.66 -2.81 -5.70
N MET A 142 -3.85 -3.40 -5.90
CA MET A 142 -4.21 -4.05 -7.17
C MET A 142 -4.18 -3.06 -8.33
N ASN A 143 -4.71 -1.86 -8.12
CA ASN A 143 -4.77 -0.85 -9.17
C ASN A 143 -3.44 -0.15 -9.42
N TYR A 144 -2.52 -0.15 -8.47
CA TYR A 144 -1.13 0.20 -8.75
C TYR A 144 -0.49 -0.80 -9.73
N CYS A 145 -0.69 -2.10 -9.51
CA CYS A 145 -0.24 -3.12 -10.47
C CYS A 145 -0.86 -2.92 -11.85
N ALA A 146 -2.18 -2.69 -11.92
CA ALA A 146 -2.87 -2.40 -13.17
C ALA A 146 -2.31 -1.17 -13.88
N LYS A 147 -2.07 -0.06 -13.17
CA LYS A 147 -1.45 1.16 -13.68
C LYS A 147 -0.10 0.87 -14.33
N LEU A 148 0.80 0.15 -13.65
CA LEU A 148 2.13 -0.19 -14.15
C LEU A 148 2.07 -1.04 -15.43
N ILE A 149 1.14 -1.97 -15.52
CA ILE A 149 0.89 -2.77 -16.73
C ILE A 149 0.38 -1.87 -17.86
N LEU A 150 -0.58 -1.00 -17.58
CA LEU A 150 -1.17 -0.11 -18.59
C LEU A 150 -0.17 0.90 -19.15
N GLN A 151 0.79 1.34 -18.35
CA GLN A 151 1.89 2.21 -18.79
C GLN A 151 2.88 1.52 -19.74
N ASN A 152 2.80 0.18 -19.89
CA ASN A 152 3.68 -0.60 -20.74
C ASN A 152 2.92 -1.36 -21.84
N PRO A 153 2.47 -0.69 -22.91
CA PRO A 153 1.67 -1.32 -23.99
C PRO A 153 2.35 -2.52 -24.67
N SER A 154 3.68 -2.57 -24.66
CA SER A 154 4.44 -3.70 -25.22
C SER A 154 4.16 -5.03 -24.51
N LEU A 155 3.77 -5.00 -23.23
CA LEU A 155 3.45 -6.19 -22.45
C LEU A 155 2.00 -6.65 -22.60
N TRP A 156 1.10 -5.83 -23.11
CA TRP A 156 -0.35 -6.05 -23.00
C TRP A 156 -0.82 -7.42 -23.49
N ASN A 157 -0.29 -7.86 -24.62
CA ASN A 157 -0.69 -9.14 -25.26
C ASN A 157 0.20 -10.32 -24.86
N GLU A 158 1.20 -10.08 -24.03
CA GLU A 158 2.06 -11.15 -23.55
C GLU A 158 1.37 -11.91 -22.41
N LYS A 159 1.69 -13.20 -22.31
CA LYS A 159 1.20 -14.02 -21.20
C LYS A 159 1.96 -13.74 -19.93
N VAL A 160 1.21 -13.69 -18.82
CA VAL A 160 1.77 -13.61 -17.46
C VAL A 160 2.51 -14.92 -17.17
N THR A 161 3.78 -14.84 -16.74
CA THR A 161 4.65 -16.04 -16.64
C THR A 161 4.27 -16.95 -15.49
N ILE A 162 3.61 -16.42 -14.45
CA ILE A 162 3.12 -17.21 -13.31
C ILE A 162 1.82 -17.99 -13.61
N GLY A 163 1.27 -17.87 -14.82
CA GLY A 163 0.02 -18.50 -15.22
C GLY A 163 -1.24 -17.78 -14.73
N ASP A 164 -2.37 -18.48 -14.77
CA ASP A 164 -3.69 -17.96 -14.41
C ASP A 164 -4.50 -18.94 -13.56
N ALA A 165 -4.03 -19.18 -12.34
CA ALA A 165 -4.62 -20.17 -11.43
C ALA A 165 -6.06 -19.82 -10.99
N TYR A 166 -6.44 -18.56 -11.10
CA TYR A 166 -7.74 -18.04 -10.62
C TYR A 166 -8.69 -17.59 -11.74
N ASN A 167 -8.32 -17.76 -13.02
CA ASN A 167 -9.05 -17.23 -14.18
C ASN A 167 -9.25 -15.71 -14.15
N PHE A 168 -8.22 -14.96 -13.73
CA PHE A 168 -8.24 -13.51 -13.73
C PHE A 168 -7.77 -12.88 -15.05
N GLY A 169 -7.27 -13.68 -15.98
CA GLY A 169 -6.79 -13.30 -17.30
C GLY A 169 -5.36 -13.77 -17.57
N ASP A 170 -5.12 -14.37 -18.72
CA ASP A 170 -3.83 -15.00 -19.06
C ASP A 170 -2.79 -14.03 -19.62
N THR A 171 -3.20 -12.81 -20.03
CA THR A 171 -2.31 -11.75 -20.49
C THR A 171 -2.19 -10.61 -19.49
N TYR A 172 -1.12 -9.83 -19.57
CA TYR A 172 -0.92 -8.68 -18.69
C TYR A 172 -2.11 -7.70 -18.75
N LYS A 173 -2.57 -7.34 -19.96
CA LYS A 173 -3.72 -6.44 -20.09
C LYS A 173 -5.01 -7.03 -19.52
N ALA A 174 -5.29 -8.31 -19.78
CA ALA A 174 -6.47 -8.96 -19.24
C ALA A 174 -6.46 -8.94 -17.70
N ARG A 175 -5.28 -9.18 -17.10
CA ARG A 175 -5.09 -9.13 -15.66
C ARG A 175 -5.30 -7.72 -15.10
N ALA A 176 -4.73 -6.68 -15.73
CA ALA A 176 -4.93 -5.29 -15.34
C ALA A 176 -6.42 -4.90 -15.40
N LEU A 177 -7.12 -5.24 -16.49
CA LEU A 177 -8.55 -4.97 -16.63
C LEU A 177 -9.39 -5.72 -15.57
N ARG A 178 -8.98 -6.92 -15.19
CA ARG A 178 -9.62 -7.64 -14.09
C ARG A 178 -9.47 -6.90 -12.77
N TYR A 179 -8.28 -6.43 -12.42
CA TYR A 179 -8.04 -5.68 -11.17
C TYR A 179 -8.85 -4.39 -11.09
N ILE A 180 -8.92 -3.63 -12.19
CA ILE A 180 -9.73 -2.42 -12.27
C ILE A 180 -11.20 -2.74 -12.06
N LYS A 181 -11.73 -3.72 -12.81
CA LYS A 181 -13.14 -4.16 -12.67
C LYS A 181 -13.47 -4.58 -11.25
N GLU A 182 -12.58 -5.32 -10.58
CA GLU A 182 -12.83 -5.80 -9.22
C GLU A 182 -12.70 -4.67 -8.18
N GLY A 183 -11.82 -3.70 -8.41
CA GLY A 183 -11.75 -2.48 -7.61
C GLY A 183 -13.04 -1.67 -7.71
N ASP A 184 -13.48 -1.37 -8.93
CA ASP A 184 -14.75 -0.69 -9.19
C ASP A 184 -15.95 -1.43 -8.58
N TYR A 185 -15.95 -2.76 -8.66
CA TYR A 185 -17.01 -3.57 -8.10
C TYR A 185 -17.13 -3.42 -6.59
N VAL A 186 -16.02 -3.37 -5.86
CA VAL A 186 -16.02 -3.10 -4.41
C VAL A 186 -16.46 -1.66 -4.12
N ILE A 187 -15.99 -0.69 -4.90
CA ILE A 187 -16.43 0.71 -4.74
C ILE A 187 -17.94 0.83 -4.93
N ASP A 188 -18.50 0.26 -5.99
CA ASP A 188 -19.92 0.36 -6.33
C ASP A 188 -20.84 -0.37 -5.33
N ASN A 189 -20.41 -1.53 -4.84
CA ASN A 189 -21.26 -2.39 -4.01
C ASN A 189 -21.05 -2.23 -2.50
N TRP A 190 -19.88 -1.73 -2.09
CA TRP A 190 -19.56 -1.60 -0.66
C TRP A 190 -19.34 -0.15 -0.24
N ILE A 191 -18.46 0.58 -0.94
CA ILE A 191 -18.04 1.91 -0.50
C ILE A 191 -19.13 2.96 -0.73
N LEU A 192 -19.60 3.11 -1.97
CA LEU A 192 -20.60 4.15 -2.31
C LEU A 192 -21.90 4.00 -1.53
N PRO A 193 -22.47 2.78 -1.33
CA PRO A 193 -23.72 2.63 -0.59
C PRO A 193 -23.59 2.90 0.91
N HIS A 194 -22.41 2.75 1.51
CA HIS A 194 -22.29 2.70 2.96
C HIS A 194 -21.46 3.79 3.59
N PHE A 195 -20.42 4.31 2.90
CA PHE A 195 -19.41 5.13 3.55
C PHE A 195 -19.30 6.56 3.01
N ILE A 196 -19.98 6.90 1.91
CA ILE A 196 -19.96 8.26 1.36
C ILE A 196 -21.18 9.03 1.87
N ARG A 197 -20.93 10.04 2.70
CA ARG A 197 -22.00 10.88 3.25
C ARG A 197 -22.14 12.17 2.44
N SER A 198 -23.06 12.17 1.49
CA SER A 198 -23.26 13.32 0.58
C SER A 198 -23.74 14.58 1.31
N SER A 199 -24.54 14.44 2.38
CA SER A 199 -24.96 15.57 3.23
C SER A 199 -23.80 16.27 3.96
N GLU A 200 -22.66 15.61 4.07
CA GLU A 200 -21.42 16.10 4.69
C GLU A 200 -20.33 16.37 3.64
N GLY A 201 -20.68 16.68 2.40
CA GLY A 201 -19.74 17.00 1.35
C GLY A 201 -18.99 15.81 0.76
N ASN A 202 -19.60 14.63 0.70
CA ASN A 202 -19.01 13.36 0.26
C ASN A 202 -17.85 12.84 1.16
N HIS A 203 -17.83 13.24 2.42
CA HIS A 203 -16.82 12.76 3.37
C HIS A 203 -17.06 11.29 3.77
N TYR A 204 -15.99 10.65 4.23
CA TYR A 204 -16.03 9.25 4.66
C TYR A 204 -16.55 9.11 6.09
N TYR A 205 -17.67 8.41 6.23
CA TYR A 205 -18.32 8.14 7.52
C TYR A 205 -18.69 6.67 7.64
N PHE A 206 -18.62 6.14 8.85
CA PHE A 206 -19.22 4.86 9.13
C PHE A 206 -20.77 4.98 9.18
N PRO A 207 -21.49 3.99 8.66
CA PRO A 207 -22.95 3.99 8.76
C PRO A 207 -23.42 3.74 10.20
N GLY A 208 -24.66 4.13 10.49
CA GLY A 208 -25.32 3.92 11.80
C GLY A 208 -25.80 2.49 12.05
N ALA A 209 -25.22 1.49 11.38
CA ALA A 209 -25.61 0.10 11.53
C ALA A 209 -24.99 -0.55 12.78
N PRO A 210 -25.67 -1.49 13.43
CA PRO A 210 -25.08 -2.29 14.51
C PRO A 210 -23.81 -3.03 14.05
N ASN A 211 -22.86 -3.19 14.95
CA ASN A 211 -21.60 -3.89 14.71
C ASN A 211 -20.65 -3.23 13.66
N THR A 212 -20.88 -1.98 13.32
CA THR A 212 -19.87 -1.17 12.61
C THR A 212 -18.86 -0.59 13.59
N TYR A 213 -17.64 -0.38 13.16
CA TYR A 213 -16.51 0.09 14.00
C TYR A 213 -16.77 1.50 14.45
N LYS A 214 -17.36 2.35 14.42
CA LYS A 214 -17.61 3.74 14.83
C LYS A 214 -18.90 4.28 14.20
N ALA A 215 -20.01 3.63 14.53
CA ALA A 215 -21.30 3.99 13.97
C ALA A 215 -21.58 5.49 13.99
N ASN A 216 -21.91 6.06 12.85
CA ASN A 216 -22.18 7.49 12.59
C ASN A 216 -20.99 8.45 12.80
N GLU A 217 -19.77 7.95 12.99
CA GLU A 217 -18.58 8.80 13.14
C GLU A 217 -17.78 8.91 11.83
N PRO A 218 -16.96 9.96 11.67
CA PRO A 218 -15.97 10.03 10.60
C PRO A 218 -15.03 8.82 10.59
N ALA A 219 -14.63 8.39 9.42
CA ALA A 219 -13.56 7.41 9.29
C ALA A 219 -12.24 7.96 9.85
N PRO A 220 -11.40 7.14 10.52
CA PRO A 220 -10.03 7.52 10.83
C PRO A 220 -9.25 7.89 9.58
N TRP A 221 -8.31 8.84 9.73
CA TRP A 221 -7.59 9.36 8.56
C TRP A 221 -6.80 8.29 7.81
N ASN A 222 -6.14 7.37 8.51
CA ASN A 222 -5.44 6.27 7.86
C ASN A 222 -6.35 5.45 6.95
N GLN A 223 -7.57 5.11 7.40
CA GLN A 223 -8.54 4.39 6.57
C GLN A 223 -9.11 5.28 5.44
N ALA A 224 -9.32 6.57 5.73
CA ALA A 224 -9.74 7.54 4.73
C ALA A 224 -8.70 7.68 3.61
N TRP A 225 -7.41 7.67 3.93
CA TRP A 225 -6.34 7.73 2.94
C TRP A 225 -6.17 6.41 2.17
N MET A 226 -6.36 5.25 2.78
CA MET A 226 -6.42 3.97 2.06
C MET A 226 -7.48 4.02 0.95
N LEU A 227 -8.68 4.52 1.28
CA LEU A 227 -9.75 4.64 0.28
C LEU A 227 -9.46 5.73 -0.76
N THR A 228 -8.94 6.88 -0.33
CA THR A 228 -8.54 7.95 -1.26
C THR A 228 -7.50 7.45 -2.27
N ASN A 229 -6.50 6.68 -1.83
CA ASN A 229 -5.50 6.05 -2.69
C ASN A 229 -6.13 5.11 -3.71
N ALA A 230 -7.08 4.28 -3.27
CA ALA A 230 -7.80 3.38 -4.16
C ALA A 230 -8.49 4.16 -5.30
N LEU A 231 -9.22 5.21 -4.95
CA LEU A 231 -9.91 6.04 -5.93
C LEU A 231 -8.94 6.78 -6.86
N VAL A 232 -7.83 7.32 -6.33
CA VAL A 232 -6.79 7.97 -7.15
C VAL A 232 -6.22 6.99 -8.17
N ARG A 233 -5.83 5.78 -7.75
CA ARG A 233 -5.24 4.77 -8.64
C ARG A 233 -6.24 4.24 -9.67
N LEU A 234 -7.52 4.10 -9.30
CA LEU A 234 -8.58 3.77 -10.26
C LEU A 234 -8.76 4.88 -11.30
N VAL A 235 -8.79 6.15 -10.88
CA VAL A 235 -8.85 7.30 -11.80
C VAL A 235 -7.66 7.27 -12.76
N GLU A 236 -6.45 7.04 -12.28
CA GLU A 236 -5.25 6.92 -13.13
C GLU A 236 -5.38 5.78 -14.15
N CYS A 237 -5.91 4.62 -13.74
CA CYS A 237 -6.15 3.50 -14.64
C CYS A 237 -7.16 3.84 -15.74
N HIS A 238 -8.30 4.46 -15.39
CA HIS A 238 -9.31 4.88 -16.35
C HIS A 238 -8.79 5.96 -17.31
N LEU A 239 -7.95 6.87 -16.83
CA LEU A 239 -7.28 7.86 -17.67
C LEU A 239 -6.33 7.21 -18.69
N LEU A 240 -5.54 6.20 -18.26
CA LEU A 240 -4.66 5.44 -19.15
C LEU A 240 -5.43 4.63 -20.22
N LEU A 241 -6.59 4.11 -19.86
CA LEU A 241 -7.49 3.43 -20.77
C LEU A 241 -8.29 4.40 -21.68
N ASN A 242 -8.37 5.65 -21.28
CA ASN A 242 -9.24 6.66 -21.89
C ASN A 242 -10.71 6.19 -21.96
N ASP A 243 -11.19 5.61 -20.86
CA ASP A 243 -12.55 5.09 -20.73
C ASP A 243 -13.29 5.73 -19.52
N ASP A 244 -14.54 5.36 -19.34
CA ASP A 244 -15.44 5.70 -18.20
C ASP A 244 -15.22 7.10 -17.58
N HIS A 245 -15.25 8.16 -18.39
CA HIS A 245 -15.10 9.54 -17.91
C HIS A 245 -16.13 9.95 -16.85
N LYS A 246 -17.30 9.28 -16.83
CA LYS A 246 -18.33 9.51 -15.82
C LYS A 246 -17.86 8.99 -14.45
N ARG A 247 -17.22 7.85 -14.43
CA ARG A 247 -16.64 7.25 -13.21
C ARG A 247 -15.49 8.12 -12.68
N ILE A 248 -14.60 8.56 -13.56
CA ILE A 248 -13.51 9.49 -13.20
C ILE A 248 -14.10 10.73 -12.50
N THR A 249 -15.12 11.36 -13.10
CA THR A 249 -15.79 12.55 -12.51
C THR A 249 -16.41 12.23 -11.15
N SER A 250 -17.03 11.06 -10.99
CA SER A 250 -17.64 10.64 -9.73
C SER A 250 -16.60 10.41 -8.63
N TYR A 251 -15.46 9.81 -8.97
CA TYR A 251 -14.37 9.60 -8.02
C TYR A 251 -13.70 10.90 -7.62
N ASP A 252 -13.42 11.80 -8.57
CA ASP A 252 -12.89 13.14 -8.29
C ASP A 252 -13.79 13.95 -7.34
N ALA A 253 -15.11 13.79 -7.47
CA ALA A 253 -16.08 14.45 -6.59
C ALA A 253 -16.08 13.90 -5.14
N ILE A 254 -15.40 12.81 -4.90
CA ILE A 254 -15.16 12.25 -3.56
C ILE A 254 -13.74 12.59 -3.09
N ILE A 255 -12.74 12.41 -3.95
CA ILE A 255 -11.32 12.56 -3.59
C ILE A 255 -11.00 13.98 -3.14
N GLN A 256 -11.28 14.98 -3.94
CA GLN A 256 -10.88 16.36 -3.64
C GLN A 256 -11.53 16.92 -2.35
N PRO A 257 -12.83 16.68 -2.06
CA PRO A 257 -13.41 17.07 -0.77
C PRO A 257 -12.73 16.43 0.43
N ASN A 258 -12.37 15.14 0.37
CA ASN A 258 -11.70 14.44 1.48
C ASN A 258 -10.27 14.92 1.69
N ILE A 259 -9.52 15.22 0.62
CA ILE A 259 -8.21 15.90 0.71
C ILE A 259 -8.38 17.26 1.42
N ASN A 260 -9.32 18.09 0.97
CA ASN A 260 -9.56 19.39 1.56
C ASN A 260 -9.95 19.27 3.05
N TRP A 261 -10.77 18.28 3.38
CA TRP A 261 -11.21 18.03 4.75
C TRP A 261 -10.03 17.65 5.66
N PHE A 262 -9.15 16.74 5.21
CA PHE A 262 -7.93 16.42 5.93
C PHE A 262 -7.05 17.65 6.15
N ILE A 263 -6.74 18.39 5.09
CA ILE A 263 -5.90 19.60 5.16
C ILE A 263 -6.49 20.64 6.12
N SER A 264 -7.82 20.82 6.10
CA SER A 264 -8.49 21.77 7.02
C SER A 264 -8.48 21.33 8.49
N SER A 265 -8.25 20.05 8.76
CA SER A 265 -8.16 19.49 10.12
C SER A 265 -6.77 19.63 10.77
N LEU A 266 -5.76 19.97 9.96
CA LEU A 266 -4.39 20.10 10.42
C LEU A 266 -4.21 21.30 11.35
N ARG A 267 -3.36 21.13 12.37
CA ARG A 267 -3.01 22.18 13.33
C ARG A 267 -1.55 22.57 13.14
N PRO A 268 -1.26 23.81 12.72
CA PRO A 268 0.10 24.31 12.63
C PRO A 268 0.81 24.25 13.99
N SER A 269 2.06 23.84 13.97
CA SER A 269 2.96 23.83 15.13
C SER A 269 4.38 24.21 14.68
N THR A 270 5.26 24.47 15.63
CA THR A 270 6.65 24.82 15.36
C THR A 270 7.55 23.82 16.06
N SER A 271 8.49 23.22 15.32
CA SER A 271 9.47 22.31 15.90
C SER A 271 10.49 23.05 16.78
N ALA A 272 11.29 22.32 17.55
CA ALA A 272 12.41 22.87 18.29
C ALA A 272 13.47 23.54 17.40
N LYS A 273 13.51 23.20 16.11
CA LYS A 273 14.38 23.83 15.09
C LYS A 273 13.77 25.08 14.45
N GLY A 274 12.56 25.48 14.85
CA GLY A 274 11.85 26.64 14.29
C GLY A 274 11.15 26.39 12.96
N THR A 275 11.02 25.15 12.51
CA THR A 275 10.34 24.79 11.25
C THR A 275 8.84 24.67 11.46
N LEU A 276 8.04 25.06 10.46
CA LEU A 276 6.60 24.83 10.43
C LEU A 276 6.33 23.33 10.29
N CYS A 277 5.52 22.80 11.21
CA CYS A 277 5.08 21.42 11.27
C CYS A 277 3.56 21.36 11.35
N TYR A 278 2.99 20.18 11.15
CA TYR A 278 1.58 19.91 11.42
C TYR A 278 1.43 18.85 12.51
N THR A 279 0.37 18.99 13.29
CA THR A 279 -0.19 17.92 14.13
C THR A 279 -1.64 17.69 13.73
N TRP A 280 -2.12 16.46 13.91
CA TRP A 280 -3.52 16.11 13.61
C TRP A 280 -4.02 15.01 14.52
N ALA A 281 -5.33 14.84 14.54
CA ALA A 281 -5.99 13.79 15.31
C ALA A 281 -6.04 12.49 14.53
N TYR A 282 -6.10 11.35 15.19
CA TYR A 282 -6.35 10.03 14.59
C TYR A 282 -7.68 10.00 13.81
N ALA A 283 -8.71 10.59 14.40
CA ALA A 283 -10.02 10.77 13.80
C ALA A 283 -10.69 11.99 14.42
N LEU A 284 -11.58 12.67 13.70
CA LEU A 284 -12.32 13.78 14.29
C LEU A 284 -13.42 13.28 15.24
N PRO A 285 -13.56 13.79 16.45
CA PRO A 285 -12.73 14.81 17.13
C PRO A 285 -11.66 14.23 18.07
N ARG A 286 -11.16 13.04 17.84
CA ARG A 286 -10.40 12.22 18.80
C ARG A 286 -8.91 12.34 18.64
N GLY A 287 -8.21 12.33 19.80
CA GLY A 287 -6.83 11.93 20.08
C GLY A 287 -5.75 12.48 19.13
N MET A 288 -4.52 12.52 19.59
CA MET A 288 -3.35 12.82 18.74
C MET A 288 -3.00 11.59 17.88
N GLU A 289 -2.68 11.82 16.61
CA GLU A 289 -2.28 10.77 15.68
C GLU A 289 -0.98 10.09 16.12
N ASP A 290 -0.95 8.77 16.04
CA ASP A 290 0.29 8.02 16.24
C ASP A 290 1.04 7.79 14.93
N THR A 291 2.34 7.54 15.05
CA THR A 291 3.22 7.41 13.89
C THR A 291 2.97 6.17 13.05
N ASN A 292 2.30 5.15 13.59
CA ASN A 292 1.93 3.96 12.83
C ASN A 292 0.78 4.26 11.85
N HIS A 293 -0.24 4.98 12.29
CA HIS A 293 -1.36 5.36 11.43
C HIS A 293 -1.00 6.54 10.52
N ALA A 294 -0.25 7.52 11.03
CA ALA A 294 0.26 8.64 10.24
C ALA A 294 1.11 8.24 9.04
N ALA A 295 1.64 7.02 9.02
CA ALA A 295 2.35 6.46 7.87
C ALA A 295 1.43 6.37 6.64
N TYR A 296 0.23 5.83 6.81
CA TYR A 296 -0.78 5.77 5.74
C TYR A 296 -1.27 7.14 5.31
N ASP A 297 -1.40 8.09 6.26
CA ASP A 297 -1.74 9.48 5.93
C ASP A 297 -0.68 10.10 5.01
N SER A 298 0.59 9.85 5.32
CA SER A 298 1.74 10.37 4.57
C SER A 298 1.85 9.76 3.17
N GLU A 299 1.67 8.46 3.05
CA GLU A 299 1.63 7.75 1.77
C GLU A 299 0.47 8.25 0.90
N GLY A 300 -0.72 8.33 1.48
CA GLY A 300 -1.90 8.77 0.76
C GLY A 300 -1.81 10.19 0.25
N LEU A 301 -1.32 11.07 1.09
CA LEU A 301 -1.08 12.46 0.73
C LEU A 301 -0.08 12.57 -0.43
N TRP A 302 1.00 11.79 -0.38
CA TRP A 302 2.01 11.77 -1.43
C TRP A 302 1.46 11.22 -2.75
N ILE A 303 0.71 10.12 -2.73
CA ILE A 303 0.08 9.53 -3.94
C ILE A 303 -0.87 10.53 -4.60
N ALA A 304 -1.68 11.21 -3.80
CA ALA A 304 -2.58 12.24 -4.32
C ALA A 304 -1.81 13.43 -4.94
N TYR A 305 -0.70 13.85 -4.32
CA TYR A 305 0.18 14.89 -4.85
C TYR A 305 0.88 14.45 -6.14
N GLU A 306 1.47 13.25 -6.17
CA GLU A 306 2.21 12.73 -7.33
C GLU A 306 1.31 12.53 -8.56
N SER A 307 0.02 12.26 -8.37
CA SER A 307 -0.95 12.19 -9.46
C SER A 307 -1.06 13.49 -10.27
N GLY A 308 -0.66 14.62 -9.68
CA GLY A 308 -0.73 15.96 -10.30
C GLY A 308 -2.16 16.46 -10.59
N ARG A 309 -3.18 15.72 -10.13
CA ARG A 309 -4.58 15.95 -10.48
C ARG A 309 -5.32 16.80 -9.44
N TYR A 310 -4.95 16.67 -8.17
CA TYR A 310 -5.66 17.29 -7.06
C TYR A 310 -4.97 18.56 -6.57
N LYS A 311 -5.72 19.41 -5.86
CA LYS A 311 -5.20 20.68 -5.33
C LYS A 311 -4.31 20.44 -4.11
N LEU A 312 -3.12 19.94 -4.39
CA LEU A 312 -2.02 19.76 -3.44
C LEU A 312 -0.76 20.33 -4.07
N THR A 313 0.00 21.09 -3.30
CA THR A 313 1.25 21.70 -3.74
C THR A 313 2.43 21.18 -2.94
N PHE A 314 3.64 21.35 -3.47
CA PHE A 314 4.88 21.06 -2.75
C PHE A 314 4.88 21.70 -1.34
N ASN A 315 4.42 22.95 -1.23
CA ASN A 315 4.41 23.68 0.03
C ASN A 315 3.41 23.12 1.06
N ASP A 316 2.36 22.42 0.62
CA ASP A 316 1.42 21.75 1.53
C ASP A 316 2.06 20.52 2.19
N LEU A 317 3.02 19.87 1.52
CA LEU A 317 3.66 18.65 2.01
C LEU A 317 4.92 18.91 2.83
N VAL A 318 5.61 20.03 2.63
CA VAL A 318 6.80 20.38 3.41
C VAL A 318 6.58 20.31 4.93
N PRO A 319 5.48 20.84 5.51
CA PRO A 319 5.27 20.74 6.96
C PRO A 319 5.08 19.31 7.47
N PHE A 320 4.57 18.38 6.66
CA PHE A 320 4.52 16.95 7.03
C PHE A 320 5.92 16.37 7.10
N ALA A 321 6.76 16.61 6.10
CA ALA A 321 8.16 16.19 6.13
C ALA A 321 8.91 16.78 7.33
N ASN A 322 8.64 18.05 7.67
CA ASN A 322 9.19 18.70 8.87
C ASN A 322 8.70 18.03 10.15
N THR A 323 7.41 17.73 10.28
CA THR A 323 6.86 17.00 11.43
C THR A 323 7.61 15.71 11.64
N TYR A 324 7.81 14.97 10.57
CA TYR A 324 8.46 13.68 10.69
C TYR A 324 9.96 13.81 11.02
N CYS A 325 10.69 14.65 10.29
CA CYS A 325 12.13 14.84 10.46
C CYS A 325 12.49 15.54 11.77
N ASP A 326 11.79 16.63 12.10
CA ASP A 326 12.19 17.52 13.18
C ASP A 326 11.47 17.25 14.50
N VAL A 327 10.30 16.58 14.47
CA VAL A 327 9.52 16.25 15.67
C VAL A 327 9.63 14.75 15.97
N VAL A 328 9.23 13.88 15.05
CA VAL A 328 9.21 12.43 15.31
C VAL A 328 10.63 11.88 15.46
N MET A 329 11.46 12.01 14.42
CA MET A 329 12.86 11.55 14.46
C MET A 329 13.74 12.43 15.36
N GLY A 330 13.39 13.70 15.51
CA GLY A 330 14.08 14.65 16.39
C GLY A 330 13.88 14.38 17.88
N THR A 331 12.89 13.57 18.27
CA THR A 331 12.60 13.22 19.67
C THR A 331 12.89 11.75 19.90
N ILE A 332 13.97 11.49 20.64
CA ILE A 332 14.40 10.12 20.97
C ILE A 332 14.22 9.87 22.45
N THR A 333 13.43 8.85 22.81
CA THR A 333 13.24 8.41 24.19
C THR A 333 13.54 6.92 24.28
N ASN A 334 14.50 6.53 25.13
CA ASN A 334 14.94 5.15 25.31
C ASN A 334 15.32 4.45 23.97
N GLY A 335 16.01 5.17 23.07
CA GLY A 335 16.44 4.67 21.77
C GLY A 335 15.33 4.52 20.73
N LYS A 336 14.14 5.07 21.00
CA LYS A 336 13.01 5.06 20.07
C LYS A 336 12.66 6.47 19.64
N PHE A 337 12.24 6.63 18.39
CA PHE A 337 11.61 7.84 17.88
C PHE A 337 10.25 8.06 18.58
N ALA A 338 9.75 9.29 18.56
CA ALA A 338 8.44 9.60 19.12
C ALA A 338 7.34 8.71 18.55
N GLY A 339 6.37 8.37 19.36
CA GLY A 339 5.24 7.53 18.97
C GLY A 339 4.06 8.28 18.38
N ARG A 340 4.08 9.65 18.44
CA ARG A 340 3.04 10.51 17.90
C ARG A 340 3.61 11.68 17.12
N VAL A 341 2.78 12.26 16.26
CA VAL A 341 3.14 13.39 15.40
C VAL A 341 3.43 14.69 16.13
N ASP A 342 3.09 14.79 17.42
CA ASP A 342 3.44 15.92 18.30
C ASP A 342 4.74 15.72 19.10
N GLY A 343 5.45 14.62 18.86
CA GLY A 343 6.67 14.26 19.58
C GLY A 343 6.43 13.51 20.90
N SER A 344 5.20 13.31 21.33
CA SER A 344 4.88 12.53 22.54
C SER A 344 4.98 11.02 22.28
N THR A 345 5.06 10.26 23.36
CA THR A 345 5.08 8.79 23.33
C THR A 345 4.00 8.26 24.26
N GLY A 346 3.31 7.20 23.82
CA GLY A 346 2.24 6.53 24.55
C GLY A 346 2.43 5.04 24.66
N VAL A 347 1.34 4.30 24.63
CA VAL A 347 1.31 2.83 24.65
C VAL A 347 0.77 2.28 23.32
N GLY A 348 0.98 1.00 23.06
CA GLY A 348 0.52 0.37 21.82
C GLY A 348 1.18 1.00 20.58
N HIS A 349 0.38 1.35 19.58
CA HIS A 349 0.85 2.00 18.35
C HIS A 349 1.57 3.33 18.60
N ALA A 350 1.24 4.03 19.67
CA ALA A 350 1.91 5.25 20.07
C ALA A 350 3.20 5.03 20.88
N GLY A 351 3.70 3.80 20.98
CA GLY A 351 4.90 3.44 21.76
C GLY A 351 6.23 3.87 21.14
N GLY A 352 6.20 4.31 19.89
CA GLY A 352 7.38 4.63 19.10
C GLY A 352 8.19 3.38 18.69
N ASP A 353 9.06 3.57 17.72
CA ASP A 353 9.90 2.52 17.15
C ASP A 353 11.36 2.99 17.06
N ASN A 354 12.31 2.05 17.00
CA ASN A 354 13.72 2.34 16.73
C ASN A 354 14.07 2.34 15.24
N PHE A 355 13.06 2.33 14.39
CA PHE A 355 13.14 2.37 12.94
C PHE A 355 12.12 3.38 12.40
N VAL A 356 12.29 3.71 11.14
CA VAL A 356 11.37 4.58 10.39
C VAL A 356 10.34 3.71 9.69
N ARG A 357 9.07 4.12 9.72
CA ARG A 357 8.04 3.53 8.88
C ARG A 357 8.34 3.84 7.42
N ASP A 358 8.30 2.83 6.57
CA ASP A 358 8.74 2.95 5.18
C ASP A 358 7.90 3.95 4.36
N GLU A 359 6.63 4.14 4.67
CA GLU A 359 5.74 5.10 4.03
C GLU A 359 6.21 6.56 4.14
N TYR A 360 6.94 6.88 5.21
CA TYR A 360 7.50 8.24 5.37
C TYR A 360 8.63 8.56 4.40
N ILE A 361 9.24 7.55 3.77
CA ILE A 361 10.32 7.76 2.79
C ILE A 361 9.84 8.61 1.60
N TYR A 362 8.56 8.54 1.24
CA TYR A 362 7.96 9.42 0.23
C TYR A 362 8.11 10.92 0.55
N LEU A 363 8.15 11.27 1.84
CA LEU A 363 8.32 12.66 2.27
C LEU A 363 9.75 13.19 2.09
N ALA A 364 10.72 12.32 1.83
CA ALA A 364 12.11 12.72 1.54
C ALA A 364 12.21 13.60 0.28
N GLU A 365 11.25 13.57 -0.62
CA GLU A 365 11.18 14.49 -1.75
C GLU A 365 11.08 15.96 -1.30
N PHE A 366 10.40 16.24 -0.19
CA PHE A 366 10.15 17.57 0.36
C PHE A 366 11.24 18.03 1.34
N ARG A 367 12.01 17.09 1.87
CA ARG A 367 13.11 17.28 2.82
C ARG A 367 14.30 16.42 2.41
N PRO A 368 15.15 16.86 1.47
CA PRO A 368 16.26 16.05 0.95
C PRO A 368 17.26 15.54 1.99
N ASP A 369 17.47 16.27 3.09
CA ASP A 369 18.27 15.85 4.24
C ASP A 369 17.67 14.64 5.00
N MET A 370 16.36 14.48 4.97
CA MET A 370 15.63 13.42 5.64
C MET A 370 15.99 12.01 5.11
N PHE A 371 16.25 11.87 3.81
CA PHE A 371 16.54 10.58 3.20
C PHE A 371 17.73 9.85 3.82
N GLU A 372 18.84 10.58 4.00
CA GLU A 372 20.05 9.99 4.56
C GLU A 372 19.86 9.56 6.03
N ASP A 373 19.15 10.36 6.82
CA ASP A 373 18.89 10.08 8.22
C ASP A 373 17.97 8.86 8.37
N MET A 374 16.95 8.76 7.54
CA MET A 374 16.06 7.60 7.48
C MET A 374 16.83 6.34 7.05
N ALA A 375 17.57 6.42 5.96
CA ALA A 375 18.34 5.29 5.43
C ALA A 375 19.39 4.80 6.44
N LYS A 376 20.11 5.71 7.13
CA LYS A 376 21.06 5.35 8.18
C LYS A 376 20.38 4.63 9.35
N ALA A 377 19.19 5.08 9.76
CA ALA A 377 18.40 4.42 10.81
C ALA A 377 18.07 2.97 10.40
N GLU A 378 17.56 2.76 9.19
CA GLU A 378 17.20 1.42 8.70
C GLU A 378 18.41 0.49 8.53
N ILE A 379 19.51 1.01 8.02
CA ILE A 379 20.77 0.26 7.88
C ILE A 379 21.29 -0.15 9.27
N SER A 380 21.26 0.75 10.25
CA SER A 380 21.75 0.48 11.60
C SER A 380 20.95 -0.60 12.35
N THR A 381 19.66 -0.74 12.03
CA THR A 381 18.79 -1.79 12.60
C THR A 381 18.88 -3.12 11.86
N GLY A 382 19.59 -3.18 10.73
CA GLY A 382 19.66 -4.36 9.86
C GLY A 382 18.37 -4.63 9.05
N LYS A 383 17.38 -3.76 9.13
CA LYS A 383 16.07 -3.95 8.44
C LYS A 383 16.20 -3.97 6.92
N VAL A 384 17.16 -3.23 6.36
CA VAL A 384 17.44 -3.24 4.91
C VAL A 384 17.69 -4.66 4.37
N ALA A 385 18.27 -5.55 5.15
CA ALA A 385 18.57 -6.90 4.68
C ALA A 385 17.33 -7.80 4.53
N VAL A 386 16.25 -7.51 5.25
CA VAL A 386 15.10 -8.42 5.39
C VAL A 386 13.73 -7.79 5.16
N SER A 387 13.60 -6.47 5.24
CA SER A 387 12.32 -5.78 5.03
C SER A 387 12.14 -5.36 3.58
N VAL A 388 11.30 -6.10 2.86
CA VAL A 388 10.98 -5.83 1.46
C VAL A 388 10.49 -4.39 1.24
N PRO A 389 9.51 -3.85 2.02
CA PRO A 389 9.01 -2.49 1.79
C PRO A 389 10.08 -1.42 2.04
N ILE A 390 10.84 -1.51 3.13
CA ILE A 390 11.89 -0.55 3.46
C ILE A 390 12.93 -0.49 2.35
N THR A 391 13.44 -1.64 1.93
CA THR A 391 14.50 -1.70 0.90
C THR A 391 14.02 -1.19 -0.44
N ALA A 392 12.82 -1.57 -0.85
CA ALA A 392 12.24 -1.09 -2.10
C ALA A 392 12.09 0.43 -2.11
N ARG A 393 11.54 1.03 -1.04
CA ARG A 393 11.34 2.48 -0.96
C ARG A 393 12.66 3.25 -0.92
N LEU A 394 13.66 2.75 -0.19
CA LEU A 394 14.99 3.36 -0.18
C LEU A 394 15.67 3.31 -1.55
N LEU A 395 15.61 2.18 -2.25
CA LEU A 395 16.15 2.05 -3.60
C LEU A 395 15.39 2.92 -4.62
N TRP A 396 14.06 2.95 -4.51
CA TRP A 396 13.23 3.76 -5.38
C TRP A 396 13.50 5.27 -5.19
N GLU A 397 13.60 5.77 -3.95
CA GLU A 397 13.92 7.16 -3.68
C GLU A 397 15.37 7.49 -4.11
N LYS A 398 16.33 6.59 -3.89
CA LYS A 398 17.70 6.71 -4.42
C LYS A 398 17.70 6.91 -5.94
N ASP A 399 16.92 6.12 -6.68
CA ASP A 399 16.80 6.20 -8.14
C ASP A 399 16.18 7.54 -8.58
N ARG A 400 15.10 7.98 -7.94
CA ARG A 400 14.45 9.27 -8.21
C ARG A 400 15.43 10.43 -7.99
N ARG A 401 16.16 10.42 -6.89
CA ARG A 401 17.18 11.44 -6.57
C ARG A 401 18.31 11.46 -7.59
N TYR A 402 18.77 10.29 -8.03
CA TYR A 402 19.78 10.20 -9.07
C TYR A 402 19.26 10.76 -10.41
N LYS A 403 18.10 10.34 -10.87
CA LYS A 403 17.47 10.84 -12.10
C LYS A 403 17.24 12.36 -12.06
N LYS A 404 16.76 12.88 -10.94
CA LYS A 404 16.52 14.32 -10.74
C LYS A 404 17.83 15.16 -10.76
N ARG A 405 18.94 14.60 -10.29
CA ARG A 405 20.27 15.24 -10.38
C ARG A 405 20.84 15.19 -11.80
N ALA A 406 20.66 14.08 -12.50
CA ALA A 406 21.15 13.90 -13.87
C ALA A 406 20.38 14.76 -14.91
N ALA A 407 19.17 15.18 -14.58
CA ALA A 407 18.33 16.04 -15.44
C ALA A 407 18.60 17.54 -15.29
N LYS A 408 19.42 17.95 -14.28
CA LYS A 408 19.87 19.34 -14.05
C LYS A 408 21.22 19.59 -14.71
#